data_bafe62c2f1496ba1b53718c1216aecc6
#
_entry.id   bafe62c2f1496ba1b53718c1216aecc6
#
_cell.length_a   1.000
_cell.length_b   1.000
_cell.length_c   1.000
_cell.angle_alpha   90.00
_cell.angle_beta   90.00
_cell.angle_gamma   90.00
#
_symmetry.space_group_name_H-M   'P 1'
#
loop_
_entity.id
_entity.type
_entity.pdbx_description
1 polymer ?
#
loop_
_entity_poly.entity_id
_entity_poly.type
_entity_poly.pdbx_seq_one_letter_code
_entity_poly.pdbx_strand_id
1 'polypeptide(L)'
;KSFAQLRIPLKPDFWLPILGDTSIFSNEENSADYKEFVKGFVLRSSPDDSSIAGLNLSNNSPLNITVYYTNLTGNVQDSYLIDIGAIRSSEFMHDYSNTPVGDVLGQVNTDFAYIQSMQGVNLSVDLSSVKTLENTIVNKAQLEFFLLEETDPLVDPVAGLDVLFINENGTSTQILDSSLSNTSADYLGGSLESTVVGGQTLRKYELDISNHVILIARGEIENPIISIEARNKPQRATRSIVLGQSHPDFPMRLKLVTSKP
;
A
#
# COMPACT_ATOMS: atom_id res chain seq x y z
N LYS A 1 -5.42 -28.80 13.20
CA LYS A 1 -5.50 -27.37 13.61
C LYS A 1 -6.47 -26.72 12.63
N SER A 2 -7.63 -26.28 13.10
CA SER A 2 -8.53 -25.45 12.28
C SER A 2 -7.98 -24.04 12.24
N PHE A 3 -7.89 -23.48 11.04
CA PHE A 3 -7.55 -22.05 10.88
C PHE A 3 -8.71 -21.20 11.42
N ALA A 4 -8.40 -20.03 11.95
CA ALA A 4 -9.44 -19.08 12.35
C ALA A 4 -10.26 -18.70 11.10
N GLN A 5 -11.60 -18.83 11.22
CA GLN A 5 -12.53 -18.51 10.15
C GLN A 5 -13.49 -17.43 10.65
N LEU A 6 -13.71 -16.41 9.82
CA LEU A 6 -14.80 -15.47 10.02
C LEU A 6 -16.01 -16.01 9.26
N ARG A 7 -17.12 -16.26 9.97
CA ARG A 7 -18.40 -16.67 9.38
C ARG A 7 -19.40 -15.55 9.55
N ILE A 8 -19.92 -15.05 8.43
CA ILE A 8 -20.91 -13.98 8.41
C ILE A 8 -22.22 -14.59 7.93
N PRO A 9 -23.28 -14.64 8.76
CA PRO A 9 -24.58 -15.12 8.33
C PRO A 9 -25.20 -14.14 7.33
N LEU A 10 -25.63 -14.66 6.18
CA LEU A 10 -26.32 -13.90 5.15
C LEU A 10 -27.84 -14.01 5.34
N LYS A 11 -28.59 -12.97 4.99
CA LYS A 11 -30.06 -12.97 5.09
C LYS A 11 -30.67 -13.91 4.06
N PRO A 12 -31.42 -14.96 4.47
CA PRO A 12 -32.00 -15.92 3.53
C PRO A 12 -32.96 -15.29 2.52
N ASP A 13 -33.72 -14.28 2.93
CA ASP A 13 -34.75 -13.64 2.10
C ASP A 13 -34.16 -12.98 0.83
N PHE A 14 -32.91 -12.56 0.88
CA PHE A 14 -32.20 -12.03 -0.29
C PHE A 14 -31.79 -13.17 -1.24
N TRP A 15 -31.35 -14.30 -0.69
CA TRP A 15 -30.76 -15.38 -1.49
C TRP A 15 -31.77 -16.37 -2.03
N LEU A 16 -32.90 -16.60 -1.34
CA LEU A 16 -33.92 -17.57 -1.74
C LEU A 16 -34.47 -17.31 -3.15
N PRO A 17 -34.79 -16.08 -3.57
CA PRO A 17 -35.26 -15.82 -4.93
C PRO A 17 -34.20 -16.15 -6.00
N ILE A 18 -32.90 -15.82 -5.69
CA ILE A 18 -31.80 -16.05 -6.61
C ILE A 18 -31.50 -17.54 -6.76
N LEU A 19 -31.44 -18.27 -5.63
CA LEU A 19 -31.18 -19.72 -5.62
C LEU A 19 -32.34 -20.57 -6.10
N GLY A 20 -33.56 -20.04 -6.00
CA GLY A 20 -34.79 -20.71 -6.48
C GLY A 20 -35.03 -20.58 -7.98
N ASP A 21 -34.36 -19.65 -8.64
CA ASP A 21 -34.47 -19.45 -10.08
C ASP A 21 -33.53 -20.39 -10.84
N THR A 22 -34.03 -21.54 -11.23
CA THR A 22 -33.27 -22.56 -11.97
C THR A 22 -32.81 -22.08 -13.35
N SER A 23 -33.38 -21.01 -13.90
CA SER A 23 -32.97 -20.46 -15.20
C SER A 23 -31.59 -19.78 -15.11
N ILE A 24 -31.27 -19.24 -13.94
CA ILE A 24 -29.97 -18.58 -13.67
C ILE A 24 -28.80 -19.59 -13.63
N PHE A 25 -29.08 -20.85 -13.24
CA PHE A 25 -28.04 -21.86 -13.00
C PHE A 25 -28.08 -23.02 -14.02
N SER A 26 -28.99 -23.00 -14.99
CA SER A 26 -29.25 -24.14 -15.85
C SER A 26 -28.24 -24.41 -16.95
N ASN A 27 -27.32 -23.48 -17.23
CA ASN A 27 -26.28 -23.63 -18.25
C ASN A 27 -24.93 -23.15 -17.75
N GLU A 28 -23.85 -23.90 -18.00
CA GLU A 28 -22.48 -23.49 -17.74
C GLU A 28 -22.10 -22.20 -18.49
N GLU A 29 -22.76 -21.92 -19.63
CA GLU A 29 -22.61 -20.67 -20.40
C GLU A 29 -23.28 -19.46 -19.75
N ASN A 30 -24.27 -19.64 -18.87
CA ASN A 30 -25.07 -18.57 -18.24
C ASN A 30 -24.41 -17.98 -16.96
N SER A 31 -23.13 -18.19 -16.73
CA SER A 31 -22.40 -17.47 -15.67
C SER A 31 -22.43 -15.95 -15.85
N ALA A 32 -22.81 -15.47 -17.05
CA ALA A 32 -23.04 -14.06 -17.34
C ALA A 32 -24.30 -13.54 -16.63
N ASP A 33 -25.40 -14.31 -16.66
CA ASP A 33 -26.68 -13.90 -16.09
C ASP A 33 -26.61 -13.82 -14.56
N TYR A 34 -25.91 -14.77 -13.91
CA TYR A 34 -25.65 -14.68 -12.47
C TYR A 34 -24.90 -13.40 -12.07
N LYS A 35 -23.92 -12.97 -12.88
CA LYS A 35 -23.15 -11.75 -12.65
C LYS A 35 -23.96 -10.46 -12.81
N GLU A 36 -25.07 -10.52 -13.55
CA GLU A 36 -26.01 -9.39 -13.62
C GLU A 36 -26.78 -9.21 -12.31
N PHE A 37 -27.11 -10.31 -11.63
CA PHE A 37 -27.82 -10.28 -10.34
C PHE A 37 -26.88 -10.03 -9.17
N VAL A 38 -25.75 -10.74 -9.11
CA VAL A 38 -24.78 -10.64 -8.01
C VAL A 38 -23.49 -10.05 -8.56
N LYS A 39 -23.40 -8.72 -8.55
CA LYS A 39 -22.21 -7.98 -9.04
C LYS A 39 -21.00 -8.09 -8.14
N GLY A 40 -21.20 -8.54 -6.90
CA GLY A 40 -20.12 -8.73 -5.94
C GLY A 40 -20.59 -8.59 -4.50
N PHE A 41 -19.64 -8.70 -3.59
CA PHE A 41 -19.83 -8.53 -2.15
C PHE A 41 -19.00 -7.37 -1.64
N VAL A 42 -19.58 -6.57 -0.76
CA VAL A 42 -18.88 -5.52 -0.04
C VAL A 42 -18.89 -5.87 1.44
N LEU A 43 -17.71 -6.06 2.00
CA LEU A 43 -17.50 -6.18 3.44
C LEU A 43 -17.11 -4.80 3.97
N ARG A 44 -17.86 -4.30 4.93
CA ARG A 44 -17.59 -3.02 5.60
C ARG A 44 -17.50 -3.25 7.10
N SER A 45 -16.50 -2.65 7.74
CA SER A 45 -16.48 -2.53 9.19
C SER A 45 -17.50 -1.48 9.64
N SER A 46 -17.98 -1.61 10.88
CA SER A 46 -18.74 -0.51 11.50
C SER A 46 -17.81 0.67 11.77
N PRO A 47 -18.26 1.92 11.54
CA PRO A 47 -17.47 3.11 11.90
C PRO A 47 -17.16 3.22 13.40
N ASP A 48 -17.93 2.52 14.24
CA ASP A 48 -17.75 2.53 15.70
C ASP A 48 -16.74 1.45 16.19
N ASP A 49 -16.21 0.62 15.27
CA ASP A 49 -15.24 -0.42 15.62
C ASP A 49 -13.85 0.19 15.80
N SER A 50 -13.23 -0.07 16.93
CA SER A 50 -11.84 0.34 17.23
C SER A 50 -10.82 -0.72 16.83
N SER A 51 -11.21 -1.75 16.08
CA SER A 51 -10.35 -2.88 15.71
C SER A 51 -10.14 -2.99 14.20
N ILE A 52 -8.95 -3.44 13.80
CA ILE A 52 -8.62 -3.78 12.41
C ILE A 52 -8.62 -5.30 12.27
N ALA A 53 -9.45 -5.83 11.38
CA ALA A 53 -9.47 -7.25 11.05
C ALA A 53 -8.78 -7.47 9.68
N GLY A 54 -7.70 -8.26 9.68
CA GLY A 54 -7.06 -8.71 8.44
C GLY A 54 -7.78 -9.95 7.91
N LEU A 55 -8.31 -9.88 6.69
CA LEU A 55 -8.90 -11.02 5.99
C LEU A 55 -7.91 -11.53 4.93
N ASN A 56 -7.51 -12.80 5.04
CA ASN A 56 -6.73 -13.42 3.98
C ASN A 56 -7.68 -13.84 2.83
N LEU A 57 -7.63 -13.07 1.76
CA LEU A 57 -8.42 -13.31 0.55
C LEU A 57 -7.57 -13.90 -0.59
N SER A 58 -6.46 -14.57 -0.28
CA SER A 58 -5.61 -15.22 -1.31
C SER A 58 -6.35 -16.40 -1.96
N ASN A 59 -5.90 -16.79 -3.16
CA ASN A 59 -6.46 -17.93 -3.89
C ASN A 59 -6.36 -19.26 -3.13
N ASN A 60 -5.47 -19.35 -2.13
CA ASN A 60 -5.32 -20.51 -1.26
C ASN A 60 -6.21 -20.45 0.01
N SER A 61 -6.93 -19.36 0.20
CA SER A 61 -7.87 -19.16 1.30
C SER A 61 -9.26 -18.95 0.70
N PRO A 62 -10.08 -19.99 0.59
CA PRO A 62 -11.35 -19.89 -0.13
C PRO A 62 -12.29 -18.92 0.57
N LEU A 63 -12.57 -17.81 -0.09
CA LEU A 63 -13.70 -16.98 0.22
C LEU A 63 -14.90 -17.62 -0.50
N ASN A 64 -15.82 -18.20 0.24
CA ASN A 64 -16.97 -18.87 -0.32
C ASN A 64 -18.25 -18.55 0.43
N ILE A 65 -19.36 -18.73 -0.25
CA ILE A 65 -20.67 -18.75 0.35
C ILE A 65 -21.08 -20.21 0.49
N THR A 66 -21.38 -20.65 1.70
CA THR A 66 -21.92 -21.99 1.94
C THR A 66 -23.43 -21.89 2.12
N VAL A 67 -24.18 -22.52 1.22
CA VAL A 67 -25.63 -22.63 1.30
C VAL A 67 -25.97 -23.96 1.93
N TYR A 68 -26.56 -23.94 3.11
CA TYR A 68 -27.10 -25.14 3.76
C TYR A 68 -28.55 -25.30 3.39
N TYR A 69 -28.95 -26.50 2.91
CA TYR A 69 -30.32 -26.78 2.50
C TYR A 69 -30.74 -28.18 2.94
N THR A 70 -32.05 -28.41 2.98
CA THR A 70 -32.61 -29.74 3.23
C THR A 70 -33.17 -30.25 1.92
N ASN A 71 -32.66 -31.37 1.44
CA ASN A 71 -33.20 -32.06 0.29
C ASN A 71 -34.51 -32.72 0.68
N LEU A 72 -35.61 -32.28 0.08
CA LEU A 72 -36.96 -32.78 0.38
C LEU A 72 -37.17 -34.24 -0.01
N THR A 73 -36.43 -34.74 -1.00
CA THR A 73 -36.58 -36.15 -1.47
C THR A 73 -36.05 -37.16 -0.45
N GLY A 74 -35.08 -36.78 0.40
CA GLY A 74 -34.48 -37.66 1.40
C GLY A 74 -34.53 -37.13 2.82
N ASN A 75 -35.04 -35.92 3.01
CA ASN A 75 -34.96 -35.16 4.27
C ASN A 75 -33.53 -35.12 4.85
N VAL A 76 -32.54 -35.03 3.96
CA VAL A 76 -31.13 -34.99 4.29
C VAL A 76 -30.64 -33.55 4.22
N GLN A 77 -29.93 -33.13 5.26
CA GLN A 77 -29.21 -31.84 5.22
C GLN A 77 -27.98 -31.97 4.34
N ASP A 78 -27.79 -31.01 3.45
CA ASP A 78 -26.68 -30.94 2.52
C ASP A 78 -26.17 -29.50 2.42
N SER A 79 -25.06 -29.30 1.77
CA SER A 79 -24.46 -27.97 1.58
C SER A 79 -23.91 -27.80 0.16
N TYR A 80 -24.11 -26.63 -0.38
CA TYR A 80 -23.54 -26.22 -1.66
C TYR A 80 -22.56 -25.04 -1.46
N LEU A 81 -21.42 -25.13 -2.11
CA LEU A 81 -20.36 -24.14 -2.00
C LEU A 81 -20.35 -23.28 -3.27
N ILE A 82 -20.47 -21.97 -3.09
CA ILE A 82 -20.34 -20.99 -4.17
C ILE A 82 -19.00 -20.29 -3.98
N ASP A 83 -18.11 -20.46 -4.96
CA ASP A 83 -16.81 -19.83 -4.95
C ASP A 83 -16.94 -18.36 -5.34
N ILE A 84 -16.34 -17.46 -4.53
CA ILE A 84 -16.33 -16.04 -4.83
C ILE A 84 -15.04 -15.73 -5.60
N GLY A 85 -15.21 -15.33 -6.85
CA GLY A 85 -14.12 -15.16 -7.81
C GLY A 85 -12.99 -14.19 -7.41
N ALA A 86 -11.96 -14.15 -8.23
CA ALA A 86 -10.64 -13.62 -7.92
C ALA A 86 -10.48 -12.08 -7.94
N ILE A 87 -11.47 -11.33 -8.48
CA ILE A 87 -11.35 -9.85 -8.56
C ILE A 87 -11.71 -9.25 -7.21
N ARG A 88 -10.75 -8.57 -6.61
CA ARG A 88 -10.87 -7.98 -5.27
C ARG A 88 -10.37 -6.55 -5.30
N SER A 89 -11.06 -5.69 -4.58
CA SER A 89 -10.66 -4.31 -4.36
C SER A 89 -10.83 -3.98 -2.88
N SER A 90 -9.91 -3.21 -2.34
CA SER A 90 -10.01 -2.68 -0.97
C SER A 90 -10.08 -1.17 -1.04
N GLU A 91 -11.00 -0.61 -0.29
CA GLU A 91 -11.12 0.84 -0.10
C GLU A 91 -10.89 1.14 1.38
N PHE A 92 -10.03 2.10 1.65
CA PHE A 92 -9.73 2.54 3.01
C PHE A 92 -10.07 4.02 3.11
N MET A 93 -10.84 4.37 4.12
CA MET A 93 -11.13 5.76 4.46
C MET A 93 -10.38 6.13 5.73
N HIS A 94 -9.66 7.25 5.69
CA HIS A 94 -8.92 7.77 6.82
C HIS A 94 -9.48 9.13 7.22
N ASP A 95 -9.73 9.29 8.51
CA ASP A 95 -9.98 10.59 9.12
C ASP A 95 -8.75 11.00 9.92
N TYR A 96 -8.06 12.03 9.44
CA TYR A 96 -6.88 12.58 10.11
C TYR A 96 -7.20 13.81 10.98
N SER A 97 -8.48 14.15 11.14
CA SER A 97 -8.90 15.25 11.99
C SER A 97 -8.43 15.03 13.43
N ASN A 98 -7.82 16.04 14.01
CA ASN A 98 -7.31 16.02 15.39
C ASN A 98 -6.27 14.92 15.66
N THR A 99 -5.48 14.57 14.66
CA THR A 99 -4.38 13.59 14.78
C THR A 99 -3.04 14.25 14.46
N PRO A 100 -1.91 13.73 15.00
CA PRO A 100 -0.59 14.24 14.65
C PRO A 100 -0.26 14.13 13.14
N VAL A 101 -0.89 13.20 12.42
CA VAL A 101 -0.78 13.11 10.95
C VAL A 101 -1.48 14.31 10.30
N GLY A 102 -2.69 14.66 10.77
CA GLY A 102 -3.45 15.81 10.26
C GLY A 102 -2.71 17.13 10.48
N ASP A 103 -1.99 17.26 11.60
CA ASP A 103 -1.23 18.48 11.94
C ASP A 103 -0.10 18.78 10.94
N VAL A 104 0.47 17.76 10.27
CA VAL A 104 1.57 17.93 9.32
C VAL A 104 1.16 17.69 7.87
N LEU A 105 -0.08 17.29 7.63
CA LEU A 105 -0.56 16.97 6.28
C LEU A 105 -0.52 18.23 5.39
N GLY A 106 0.16 18.14 4.25
CA GLY A 106 0.34 19.25 3.31
C GLY A 106 1.33 20.33 3.76
N GLN A 107 1.97 20.17 4.91
CA GLN A 107 3.04 21.07 5.35
C GLN A 107 4.39 20.69 4.75
N VAL A 108 5.27 21.67 4.61
CA VAL A 108 6.64 21.50 4.13
C VAL A 108 7.62 21.81 5.25
N ASN A 109 8.83 21.24 5.17
CA ASN A 109 9.91 21.49 6.14
C ASN A 109 9.51 21.19 7.59
N THR A 110 8.82 20.08 7.82
CA THR A 110 8.44 19.63 9.14
C THR A 110 9.56 18.83 9.82
N ASP A 111 9.52 18.76 11.15
CA ASP A 111 10.44 17.92 11.93
C ASP A 111 10.13 16.42 11.75
N PHE A 112 8.88 16.12 11.47
CA PHE A 112 8.38 14.75 11.28
C PHE A 112 7.49 14.68 10.04
N ALA A 113 7.48 13.50 9.42
CA ALA A 113 6.54 13.15 8.37
C ALA A 113 6.05 11.71 8.58
N TYR A 114 4.99 11.34 7.86
CA TYR A 114 4.36 10.03 8.01
C TYR A 114 4.32 9.29 6.68
N ILE A 115 4.57 7.99 6.74
CA ILE A 115 4.33 7.05 5.65
C ILE A 115 3.40 5.97 6.18
N GLN A 116 2.24 5.78 5.56
CA GLN A 116 1.23 4.87 6.04
C GLN A 116 0.71 3.99 4.91
N SER A 117 0.55 2.71 5.20
CA SER A 117 -0.09 1.75 4.30
C SER A 117 -1.62 1.91 4.25
N MET A 118 -2.34 0.98 3.62
CA MET A 118 -3.81 0.95 3.51
C MET A 118 -4.38 2.27 2.92
N GLN A 119 -3.78 2.75 1.82
CA GLN A 119 -4.12 4.03 1.17
C GLN A 119 -3.98 5.26 2.08
N GLY A 120 -3.18 5.16 3.13
CA GLY A 120 -2.83 6.27 3.99
C GLY A 120 -1.87 7.27 3.33
N VAL A 121 -1.24 8.10 4.17
CA VAL A 121 -0.39 9.21 3.72
C VAL A 121 0.92 8.73 3.11
N ASN A 122 1.40 9.46 2.13
CA ASN A 122 2.69 9.32 1.49
C ASN A 122 3.59 10.51 1.85
N LEU A 123 4.89 10.31 1.74
CA LEU A 123 5.87 11.37 1.90
C LEU A 123 6.19 11.99 0.53
N SER A 124 5.95 13.29 0.38
CA SER A 124 6.32 14.05 -0.81
C SER A 124 7.68 14.72 -0.62
N VAL A 125 8.58 14.56 -1.59
CA VAL A 125 9.92 15.17 -1.56
C VAL A 125 10.11 15.98 -2.83
N ASP A 126 10.45 17.27 -2.66
CA ASP A 126 10.78 18.17 -3.75
C ASP A 126 12.29 18.14 -4.02
N LEU A 127 12.67 17.72 -5.22
CA LEU A 127 14.04 17.63 -5.70
C LEU A 127 14.41 18.82 -6.61
N SER A 128 13.70 19.94 -6.56
CA SER A 128 13.95 21.11 -7.42
C SER A 128 15.39 21.62 -7.36
N SER A 129 16.05 21.50 -6.21
CA SER A 129 17.46 21.91 -6.03
C SER A 129 18.43 21.16 -6.94
N VAL A 130 18.05 19.96 -7.39
CA VAL A 130 18.88 19.15 -8.30
C VAL A 130 19.02 19.78 -9.68
N LYS A 131 18.05 20.59 -10.12
CA LYS A 131 18.12 21.31 -11.42
C LYS A 131 19.35 22.24 -11.55
N THR A 132 19.92 22.65 -10.42
CA THR A 132 21.17 23.48 -10.43
C THR A 132 22.42 22.69 -10.80
N LEU A 133 22.33 21.37 -10.99
CA LEU A 133 23.43 20.48 -11.32
C LEU A 133 23.65 20.26 -12.82
N GLU A 134 23.10 21.10 -13.69
CA GLU A 134 23.15 20.97 -15.17
C GLU A 134 24.55 20.66 -15.74
N ASN A 135 25.60 21.24 -15.15
CA ASN A 135 26.99 21.08 -15.60
C ASN A 135 27.77 20.15 -14.67
N THR A 136 27.12 19.25 -13.99
CA THR A 136 27.75 18.36 -13.02
C THR A 136 27.40 16.92 -13.37
N ILE A 137 28.39 16.04 -13.37
CA ILE A 137 28.12 14.60 -13.52
C ILE A 137 27.70 14.05 -12.16
N VAL A 138 26.45 13.61 -12.07
CA VAL A 138 25.94 12.89 -10.89
C VAL A 138 26.29 11.42 -11.04
N ASN A 139 27.14 10.91 -10.14
CA ASN A 139 27.54 9.50 -10.12
C ASN A 139 26.63 8.67 -9.18
N LYS A 140 26.15 9.28 -8.11
CA LYS A 140 25.25 8.65 -7.15
C LYS A 140 24.37 9.69 -6.45
N ALA A 141 23.10 9.33 -6.22
CA ALA A 141 22.17 10.11 -5.42
C ALA A 141 21.37 9.19 -4.49
N GLN A 142 21.57 9.36 -3.18
CA GLN A 142 20.91 8.58 -2.14
C GLN A 142 20.09 9.49 -1.23
N LEU A 143 18.80 9.18 -1.12
CA LEU A 143 17.90 9.82 -0.16
C LEU A 143 17.89 8.97 1.13
N GLU A 144 18.33 9.56 2.22
CA GLU A 144 18.39 8.90 3.54
C GLU A 144 17.51 9.65 4.54
N PHE A 145 16.76 8.90 5.32
CA PHE A 145 16.00 9.43 6.44
C PHE A 145 15.79 8.38 7.53
N PHE A 146 15.72 8.84 8.77
CA PHE A 146 15.65 8.02 9.96
C PHE A 146 14.20 7.92 10.45
N LEU A 147 13.92 6.88 11.22
CA LEU A 147 12.64 6.69 11.90
C LEU A 147 12.70 7.25 13.31
N LEU A 148 11.61 7.87 13.73
CA LEU A 148 11.25 7.97 15.13
C LEU A 148 10.73 6.60 15.59
N GLU A 149 11.22 6.09 16.71
CA GLU A 149 10.70 4.86 17.29
C GLU A 149 9.22 5.03 17.66
N GLU A 150 8.37 4.21 17.05
CA GLU A 150 6.95 4.16 17.39
C GLU A 150 6.78 3.49 18.75
N THR A 151 6.00 4.09 19.62
CA THR A 151 5.73 3.58 20.96
C THR A 151 4.51 2.64 21.01
N ASP A 152 3.69 2.65 19.97
CA ASP A 152 2.52 1.78 19.89
C ASP A 152 2.95 0.37 19.42
N PRO A 153 2.89 -0.65 20.29
CA PRO A 153 3.31 -1.99 19.94
C PRO A 153 2.40 -2.69 18.92
N LEU A 154 1.24 -2.10 18.61
CA LEU A 154 0.28 -2.65 17.66
C LEU A 154 0.54 -2.19 16.23
N VAL A 155 1.45 -1.23 16.04
CA VAL A 155 1.75 -0.64 14.73
C VAL A 155 3.18 -1.00 14.31
N ASP A 156 3.28 -1.93 13.38
CA ASP A 156 4.57 -2.24 12.76
C ASP A 156 5.03 -1.08 11.86
N PRO A 157 6.33 -0.80 11.79
CA PRO A 157 6.87 0.12 10.80
C PRO A 157 6.72 -0.44 9.39
N VAL A 158 6.73 0.44 8.40
CA VAL A 158 6.74 0.08 6.99
C VAL A 158 8.03 -0.68 6.69
N ALA A 159 7.94 -1.92 6.22
CA ALA A 159 9.12 -2.77 5.99
C ALA A 159 9.92 -2.36 4.74
N GLY A 160 9.27 -1.75 3.76
CA GLY A 160 9.90 -1.31 2.52
C GLY A 160 9.11 -0.21 1.83
N LEU A 161 9.80 0.58 1.03
CA LEU A 161 9.28 1.75 0.35
C LEU A 161 9.35 1.59 -1.16
N ASP A 162 8.37 2.19 -1.84
CA ASP A 162 8.37 2.42 -3.29
C ASP A 162 8.41 3.93 -3.55
N VAL A 163 8.97 4.30 -4.71
CA VAL A 163 9.08 5.71 -5.12
C VAL A 163 8.39 5.91 -6.44
N LEU A 164 7.48 6.86 -6.47
CA LEU A 164 6.70 7.25 -7.64
C LEU A 164 6.97 8.72 -7.98
N PHE A 165 6.69 9.10 -9.21
CA PHE A 165 6.61 10.49 -9.63
C PHE A 165 5.39 10.69 -10.54
N ILE A 166 4.93 11.92 -10.67
CA ILE A 166 3.84 12.26 -11.59
C ILE A 166 4.48 12.66 -12.91
N ASN A 167 4.24 11.87 -13.96
CA ASN A 167 4.73 12.14 -15.29
C ASN A 167 3.94 13.29 -15.98
N GLU A 168 4.36 13.69 -17.17
CA GLU A 168 3.76 14.77 -17.95
C GLU A 168 2.27 14.57 -18.25
N ASN A 169 1.81 13.33 -18.29
CA ASN A 169 0.40 12.98 -18.48
C ASN A 169 -0.43 13.01 -17.19
N GLY A 170 0.16 13.43 -16.07
CA GLY A 170 -0.51 13.43 -14.76
C GLY A 170 -0.67 12.04 -14.13
N THR A 171 0.00 11.02 -14.67
CA THR A 171 -0.07 9.65 -14.18
C THR A 171 1.05 9.39 -13.18
N SER A 172 0.71 8.78 -12.06
CA SER A 172 1.69 8.30 -11.09
C SER A 172 2.41 7.07 -11.65
N THR A 173 3.74 7.14 -11.73
CA THR A 173 4.59 6.12 -12.35
C THR A 173 5.79 5.86 -11.45
N GLN A 174 6.27 4.63 -11.40
CA GLN A 174 7.52 4.30 -10.70
C GLN A 174 8.71 5.02 -11.35
N ILE A 175 9.66 5.48 -10.53
CA ILE A 175 10.91 6.02 -11.03
C ILE A 175 11.74 4.93 -11.73
N LEU A 176 12.67 5.34 -12.59
CA LEU A 176 13.50 4.38 -13.36
C LEU A 176 14.29 3.44 -12.44
N ASP A 177 14.80 3.96 -11.33
CA ASP A 177 15.55 3.18 -10.33
C ASP A 177 14.73 2.02 -9.75
N SER A 178 13.39 2.20 -9.57
CA SER A 178 12.49 1.13 -9.15
C SER A 178 12.31 0.04 -10.22
N SER A 179 12.27 0.43 -11.49
CA SER A 179 12.06 -0.53 -12.59
C SER A 179 13.28 -1.42 -12.85
N LEU A 180 14.48 -0.97 -12.50
CA LEU A 180 15.69 -1.76 -12.56
C LEU A 180 15.74 -2.86 -11.49
N SER A 181 14.95 -2.72 -10.43
CA SER A 181 14.85 -3.69 -9.33
C SER A 181 14.16 -5.01 -9.71
N ASN A 182 13.57 -5.12 -10.89
CA ASN A 182 12.99 -6.38 -11.40
C ASN A 182 14.03 -7.45 -11.78
N THR A 183 15.31 -7.10 -11.74
CA THR A 183 16.40 -8.05 -11.79
C THR A 183 16.80 -8.38 -10.35
N SER A 184 17.47 -9.51 -10.10
CA SER A 184 17.77 -10.09 -8.77
C SER A 184 18.48 -9.18 -7.73
N ALA A 185 18.73 -7.91 -8.03
CA ALA A 185 19.26 -6.90 -7.15
C ALA A 185 18.21 -5.79 -6.92
N ASP A 186 17.95 -5.44 -5.68
CA ASP A 186 17.10 -4.29 -5.30
C ASP A 186 17.92 -3.01 -5.43
N TYR A 187 17.93 -2.41 -6.62
CA TYR A 187 18.70 -1.19 -6.89
C TYR A 187 18.14 0.03 -6.15
N LEU A 188 16.82 0.10 -5.98
CA LEU A 188 16.19 1.19 -5.25
C LEU A 188 16.57 1.18 -3.77
N GLY A 189 16.72 0.01 -3.16
CA GLY A 189 16.79 -0.14 -1.72
C GLY A 189 15.42 0.08 -1.06
N GLY A 190 15.37 1.01 -0.11
CA GLY A 190 14.12 1.39 0.58
C GLY A 190 13.63 0.38 1.60
N SER A 191 14.36 -0.68 1.88
CA SER A 191 14.10 -1.58 3.00
C SER A 191 14.47 -0.90 4.32
N LEU A 192 13.72 -1.26 5.37
CA LEU A 192 14.00 -0.77 6.72
C LEU A 192 15.26 -1.44 7.26
N GLU A 193 16.26 -0.64 7.62
CA GLU A 193 17.55 -1.09 8.12
C GLU A 193 17.88 -0.49 9.48
N SER A 194 18.70 -1.19 10.24
CA SER A 194 19.28 -0.67 11.49
C SER A 194 20.72 -0.18 11.25
N THR A 195 21.07 0.95 11.83
CA THR A 195 22.41 1.53 11.77
C THR A 195 22.82 2.11 13.11
N VAL A 196 24.12 2.32 13.31
CA VAL A 196 24.63 2.95 14.54
C VAL A 196 25.18 4.33 14.19
N VAL A 197 24.63 5.37 14.80
CA VAL A 197 25.06 6.75 14.63
C VAL A 197 25.32 7.34 16.01
N GLY A 198 26.54 7.85 16.23
CA GLY A 198 26.91 8.43 17.52
C GLY A 198 26.79 7.47 18.73
N GLY A 199 26.86 6.16 18.51
CA GLY A 199 26.66 5.13 19.55
C GLY A 199 25.22 4.76 19.82
N GLN A 200 24.26 5.34 19.13
CA GLN A 200 22.83 5.01 19.19
C GLN A 200 22.44 4.12 18.00
N THR A 201 21.66 3.07 18.28
CA THR A 201 21.06 2.26 17.21
C THR A 201 19.82 2.99 16.71
N LEU A 202 19.80 3.34 15.44
CA LEU A 202 18.69 4.00 14.76
C LEU A 202 18.20 3.10 13.62
N ARG A 203 16.93 3.24 13.27
CA ARG A 203 16.37 2.64 12.05
C ARG A 203 16.30 3.71 10.96
N LYS A 204 16.57 3.30 9.73
CA LYS A 204 16.56 4.21 8.56
C LYS A 204 16.01 3.53 7.32
N TYR A 205 15.65 4.36 6.37
CA TYR A 205 15.53 3.99 4.96
C TYR A 205 16.62 4.70 4.16
N GLU A 206 17.09 4.01 3.14
CA GLU A 206 18.01 4.56 2.16
C GLU A 206 17.51 4.17 0.76
N LEU A 207 17.29 5.17 -0.08
CA LEU A 207 16.77 5.03 -1.44
C LEU A 207 17.82 5.50 -2.43
N ASP A 208 18.24 4.64 -3.35
CA ASP A 208 19.08 5.04 -4.49
C ASP A 208 18.18 5.54 -5.62
N ILE A 209 18.19 6.85 -5.84
CA ILE A 209 17.39 7.55 -6.84
C ILE A 209 18.29 8.20 -7.90
N SER A 210 19.46 7.62 -8.14
CA SER A 210 20.51 8.21 -8.98
C SER A 210 20.04 8.50 -10.40
N ASN A 211 19.38 7.54 -11.05
CA ASN A 211 18.92 7.72 -12.43
C ASN A 211 17.84 8.80 -12.51
N HIS A 212 16.91 8.82 -11.56
CA HIS A 212 15.85 9.83 -11.53
C HIS A 212 16.42 11.25 -11.33
N VAL A 213 17.39 11.40 -10.43
CA VAL A 213 18.11 12.67 -10.19
C VAL A 213 18.88 13.11 -11.44
N ILE A 214 19.52 12.20 -12.16
CA ILE A 214 20.20 12.51 -13.42
C ILE A 214 19.21 13.04 -14.47
N LEU A 215 18.05 12.45 -14.60
CA LEU A 215 17.01 12.88 -15.55
C LEU A 215 16.47 14.28 -15.20
N ILE A 216 16.27 14.58 -13.91
CA ILE A 216 15.89 15.93 -13.45
C ILE A 216 17.00 16.94 -13.76
N ALA A 217 18.25 16.62 -13.45
CA ALA A 217 19.39 17.50 -13.69
C ALA A 217 19.60 17.83 -15.18
N ARG A 218 19.24 16.89 -16.06
CA ARG A 218 19.27 17.10 -17.53
C ARG A 218 18.05 17.82 -18.07
N GLY A 219 17.04 18.10 -17.26
CA GLY A 219 15.78 18.71 -17.71
C GLY A 219 14.87 17.74 -18.46
N GLU A 220 15.14 16.44 -18.40
CA GLU A 220 14.30 15.41 -19.03
C GLU A 220 13.03 15.11 -18.23
N ILE A 221 13.01 15.49 -16.95
CA ILE A 221 11.86 15.43 -16.03
C ILE A 221 11.55 16.84 -15.55
N GLU A 222 10.39 17.36 -15.93
CA GLU A 222 9.98 18.73 -15.54
C GLU A 222 9.49 18.80 -14.09
N ASN A 223 8.69 17.81 -13.65
CA ASN A 223 8.20 17.76 -12.28
C ASN A 223 9.18 17.05 -11.35
N PRO A 224 9.93 17.78 -10.50
CA PRO A 224 10.93 17.20 -9.64
C PRO A 224 10.39 16.60 -8.34
N ILE A 225 9.05 16.50 -8.20
CA ILE A 225 8.42 15.99 -6.97
C ILE A 225 8.27 14.48 -7.08
N ILE A 226 8.81 13.78 -6.09
CA ILE A 226 8.60 12.35 -5.90
C ILE A 226 7.66 12.07 -4.72
N SER A 227 6.93 10.97 -4.81
CA SER A 227 6.10 10.43 -3.74
C SER A 227 6.71 9.12 -3.25
N ILE A 228 6.98 9.05 -1.95
CA ILE A 228 7.48 7.85 -1.28
C ILE A 228 6.33 7.22 -0.53
N GLU A 229 6.08 5.96 -0.78
CA GLU A 229 4.95 5.24 -0.21
C GLU A 229 5.32 3.84 0.29
N ALA A 230 4.47 3.29 1.13
CA ALA A 230 4.65 1.95 1.66
C ALA A 230 4.57 0.90 0.54
N ARG A 231 5.56 0.03 0.44
CA ARG A 231 5.51 -1.16 -0.43
C ARG A 231 4.42 -2.11 0.04
N ASN A 232 3.70 -2.74 -0.89
CA ASN A 232 2.58 -3.62 -0.59
C ASN A 232 1.47 -2.96 0.26
N LYS A 233 1.21 -1.70 -0.02
CA LYS A 233 0.29 -0.81 0.68
C LYS A 233 -1.06 -1.40 1.13
N PRO A 234 -1.77 -2.23 0.34
CA PRO A 234 -3.07 -2.75 0.75
C PRO A 234 -3.03 -3.99 1.65
N GLN A 235 -1.85 -4.56 1.95
CA GLN A 235 -1.74 -5.89 2.56
C GLN A 235 -1.56 -5.88 4.08
N ARG A 236 -1.04 -4.81 4.65
CA ARG A 236 -0.76 -4.70 6.09
C ARG A 236 -1.03 -3.29 6.58
N ALA A 237 -1.55 -3.19 7.79
CA ALA A 237 -1.64 -1.91 8.51
C ALA A 237 -0.27 -1.60 9.12
N THR A 238 0.50 -0.74 8.45
CA THR A 238 1.83 -0.31 8.90
C THR A 238 1.95 1.20 8.84
N ARG A 239 2.78 1.78 9.72
CA ARG A 239 3.06 3.21 9.76
C ARG A 239 4.50 3.45 10.16
N SER A 240 5.17 4.38 9.48
CA SER A 240 6.45 4.91 9.90
C SER A 240 6.33 6.40 10.15
N ILE A 241 6.85 6.84 11.28
CA ILE A 241 7.11 8.25 11.57
C ILE A 241 8.56 8.48 11.19
N VAL A 242 8.80 9.33 10.21
CA VAL A 242 10.14 9.61 9.72
C VAL A 242 10.58 11.02 10.16
N LEU A 243 11.86 11.16 10.44
CA LEU A 243 12.46 12.44 10.78
C LEU A 243 12.55 13.28 9.50
N GLY A 244 11.93 14.45 9.52
CA GLY A 244 11.81 15.34 8.38
C GLY A 244 13.04 16.19 8.12
N GLN A 245 12.96 17.09 7.16
CA GLN A 245 14.07 17.95 6.74
C GLN A 245 14.51 18.90 7.85
N SER A 246 13.62 19.37 8.71
CA SER A 246 13.91 20.34 9.77
C SER A 246 14.34 19.70 11.09
N HIS A 247 14.40 18.36 11.17
CA HIS A 247 14.80 17.70 12.40
C HIS A 247 16.22 18.06 12.80
N PRO A 248 16.47 18.52 14.06
CA PRO A 248 17.75 19.14 14.43
C PRO A 248 18.95 18.17 14.38
N ASP A 249 18.75 16.90 14.78
CA ASP A 249 19.86 15.96 14.91
C ASP A 249 20.01 15.06 13.67
N PHE A 250 18.89 14.58 13.12
CA PHE A 250 18.87 13.59 12.03
C PHE A 250 17.95 14.02 10.90
N PRO A 251 18.21 15.16 10.23
CA PRO A 251 17.36 15.60 9.12
C PRO A 251 17.42 14.64 7.93
N MET A 252 16.33 14.55 7.20
CA MET A 252 16.29 13.90 5.90
C MET A 252 17.33 14.54 4.96
N ARG A 253 18.09 13.73 4.22
CA ARG A 253 19.19 14.20 3.38
C ARG A 253 19.22 13.51 2.03
N LEU A 254 19.45 14.30 0.99
CA LEU A 254 19.91 13.81 -0.30
C LEU A 254 21.45 13.86 -0.34
N LYS A 255 22.09 12.70 -0.38
CA LYS A 255 23.54 12.56 -0.51
C LYS A 255 23.91 12.44 -1.98
N LEU A 256 24.76 13.31 -2.47
CA LEU A 256 25.20 13.32 -3.85
C LEU A 256 26.69 13.00 -3.94
N VAL A 257 27.05 12.11 -4.86
CA VAL A 257 28.43 11.92 -5.33
C VAL A 257 28.51 12.47 -6.74
N THR A 258 29.31 13.50 -6.92
CA THR A 258 29.40 14.22 -8.19
C THR A 258 30.86 14.31 -8.66
N SER A 259 31.04 14.46 -9.97
CA SER A 259 32.33 14.80 -10.59
C SER A 259 32.16 15.98 -11.55
N LYS A 260 33.25 16.69 -11.77
CA LYS A 260 33.29 17.74 -12.81
C LYS A 260 33.43 17.06 -14.17
N PRO A 261 32.79 17.60 -15.22
CA PRO A 261 32.96 17.10 -16.59
C PRO A 261 34.39 17.30 -17.08
#